data_fcab40f5d8efea1f9cd151004c587287
#
_entry.id   fcab40f5d8efea1f9cd151004c587287
#
_cell.length_a   1.000
_cell.length_b   1.000
_cell.length_c   1.000
_cell.angle_alpha   90.00
_cell.angle_beta   90.00
_cell.angle_gamma   90.00
#
_symmetry.space_group_name_H-M   'P 1'
#
loop_
_entity.id
_entity.type
_entity.pdbx_description
1 polymer ?
#
loop_
_entity_poly.entity_id
_entity_poly.type
_entity_poly.pdbx_seq_one_letter_code
_entity_poly.pdbx_strand_id
1 'polypeptide(L)'
;MKKVHNFTAGPCALPQQAIDNAIEALKDFKGTGVPVISISHRTKEWESVMDECRALWKELLHIPEDYEVLFLGGGASMGFLYVAMNFLENKAGYLETGVGAKKALKEAKGLGNAYAVASSAETVYNYIPKNYEIPADLDYLHITSNNTIYGTEIHEDFDCPVPLIADMSSDIMSRPVDVSKYAMIYGGAQKNVGPAGVAFYIVKKDLLGKVSRYIPTMLDLRTHINGESMFNTPPVFAIYVMNETLKWLKEQGGVEAIYEVNKKKAELLYAEIDRNPLFKGTAAVEDRSIMNVCFVMAEGYENLQDEFMAYAKAQGMTGIKGHRSVGGFRASIYNACPIESVQALVDCMKEFEQQHK
;
A
#
# COMPACT_ATOMS: atom_id res chain seq x y z
N MET A 1 -28.67 -14.01 -0.95
CA MET A 1 -27.56 -13.91 0.03
C MET A 1 -27.39 -12.44 0.39
N LYS A 2 -27.10 -12.11 1.65
CA LYS A 2 -26.81 -10.74 2.07
C LYS A 2 -25.50 -10.28 1.39
N LYS A 3 -25.45 -9.05 0.90
CA LYS A 3 -24.23 -8.48 0.30
C LYS A 3 -23.11 -8.45 1.33
N VAL A 4 -21.93 -8.92 0.98
CA VAL A 4 -20.74 -8.87 1.84
C VAL A 4 -19.92 -7.61 1.48
N HIS A 5 -19.53 -6.86 2.49
CA HIS A 5 -18.70 -5.67 2.40
C HIS A 5 -17.31 -5.99 2.98
N ASN A 6 -16.30 -6.03 2.11
CA ASN A 6 -14.95 -6.45 2.48
C ASN A 6 -14.05 -5.24 2.78
N PHE A 7 -13.64 -5.12 4.05
CA PHE A 7 -12.74 -4.06 4.54
C PHE A 7 -11.36 -4.59 4.97
N THR A 8 -10.97 -5.78 4.49
CA THR A 8 -9.66 -6.36 4.83
C THR A 8 -8.51 -5.48 4.38
N ALA A 9 -7.46 -5.42 5.22
CA ALA A 9 -6.31 -4.55 4.97
C ALA A 9 -5.29 -5.10 3.96
N GLY A 10 -5.36 -6.40 3.66
CA GLY A 10 -4.49 -7.06 2.70
C GLY A 10 -4.31 -8.56 2.99
N PRO A 11 -4.52 -9.44 1.99
CA PRO A 11 -5.08 -9.12 0.67
C PRO A 11 -6.44 -8.43 0.75
N CYS A 12 -6.65 -7.46 -0.14
CA CYS A 12 -7.86 -6.63 -0.14
C CYS A 12 -8.89 -7.08 -1.20
N ALA A 13 -10.01 -6.36 -1.25
CA ALA A 13 -10.95 -6.48 -2.34
C ALA A 13 -10.29 -6.03 -3.66
N LEU A 14 -10.53 -6.78 -4.74
CA LEU A 14 -10.13 -6.45 -6.10
C LEU A 14 -11.34 -5.97 -6.89
N PRO A 15 -11.16 -5.20 -7.98
CA PRO A 15 -12.25 -4.88 -8.91
C PRO A 15 -12.84 -6.16 -9.47
N GLN A 16 -14.18 -6.24 -9.53
CA GLN A 16 -14.87 -7.42 -10.06
C GLN A 16 -14.43 -7.73 -11.49
N GLN A 17 -14.23 -6.72 -12.32
CA GLN A 17 -13.71 -6.86 -13.68
C GLN A 17 -12.35 -7.58 -13.71
N ALA A 18 -11.43 -7.25 -12.82
CA ALA A 18 -10.13 -7.92 -12.74
C ALA A 18 -10.27 -9.39 -12.33
N ILE A 19 -11.21 -9.69 -11.43
CA ILE A 19 -11.53 -11.07 -11.02
C ILE A 19 -12.12 -11.85 -12.19
N ASP A 20 -13.09 -11.30 -12.90
CA ASP A 20 -13.76 -11.94 -14.04
C ASP A 20 -12.76 -12.22 -15.17
N ASN A 21 -11.89 -11.26 -15.50
CA ASN A 21 -10.84 -11.42 -16.49
C ASN A 21 -9.82 -12.49 -16.06
N ALA A 22 -9.50 -12.57 -14.77
CA ALA A 22 -8.61 -13.62 -14.24
C ALA A 22 -9.24 -15.01 -14.36
N ILE A 23 -10.55 -15.15 -14.12
CA ILE A 23 -11.29 -16.41 -14.31
C ILE A 23 -11.21 -16.85 -15.76
N GLU A 24 -11.43 -15.96 -16.72
CA GLU A 24 -11.33 -16.31 -18.15
C GLU A 24 -9.89 -16.68 -18.54
N ALA A 25 -8.89 -15.95 -18.06
CA ALA A 25 -7.50 -16.27 -18.32
C ALA A 25 -7.03 -17.60 -17.67
N LEU A 26 -7.69 -18.04 -16.59
CA LEU A 26 -7.47 -19.35 -16.00
C LEU A 26 -8.07 -20.50 -16.84
N LYS A 27 -9.05 -20.21 -17.69
CA LYS A 27 -9.58 -21.19 -18.64
C LYS A 27 -8.69 -21.27 -19.89
N ASP A 28 -8.40 -20.13 -20.50
CA ASP A 28 -7.57 -20.02 -21.69
C ASP A 28 -6.93 -18.62 -21.76
N PHE A 29 -5.61 -18.56 -21.66
CA PHE A 29 -4.88 -17.30 -21.74
C PHE A 29 -4.69 -16.87 -23.21
N LYS A 30 -5.40 -15.82 -23.62
CA LYS A 30 -5.29 -15.21 -24.96
C LYS A 30 -5.42 -16.20 -26.14
N GLY A 31 -6.23 -17.25 -26.02
CA GLY A 31 -6.43 -18.23 -27.08
C GLY A 31 -5.26 -19.19 -27.30
N THR A 32 -4.35 -19.30 -26.33
CA THR A 32 -3.17 -20.20 -26.43
C THR A 32 -3.51 -21.65 -26.13
N GLY A 33 -4.69 -21.95 -25.62
CA GLY A 33 -5.06 -23.26 -25.11
C GLY A 33 -4.42 -23.61 -23.76
N VAL A 34 -3.72 -22.65 -23.13
CA VAL A 34 -3.04 -22.83 -21.84
C VAL A 34 -3.55 -21.80 -20.84
N PRO A 35 -3.86 -22.19 -19.57
CA PRO A 35 -4.23 -21.23 -18.55
C PRO A 35 -3.07 -20.30 -18.17
N VAL A 36 -3.37 -19.06 -17.78
CA VAL A 36 -2.36 -18.06 -17.42
C VAL A 36 -1.38 -18.52 -16.33
N ILE A 37 -1.82 -19.36 -15.39
CA ILE A 37 -0.95 -19.91 -14.32
C ILE A 37 0.09 -20.92 -14.85
N SER A 38 -0.05 -21.39 -16.06
CA SER A 38 0.82 -22.39 -16.69
C SER A 38 1.57 -21.85 -17.91
N ILE A 39 1.38 -20.56 -18.25
CA ILE A 39 2.07 -19.96 -19.40
C ILE A 39 3.56 -19.74 -19.08
N SER A 40 4.42 -20.04 -20.05
CA SER A 40 5.83 -19.68 -19.91
C SER A 40 6.02 -18.17 -19.97
N HIS A 41 6.76 -17.63 -19.02
CA HIS A 41 7.09 -16.21 -18.99
C HIS A 41 8.01 -15.73 -20.11
N ARG A 42 8.44 -16.64 -21.00
CA ARG A 42 9.24 -16.35 -22.19
C ARG A 42 8.43 -16.39 -23.49
N THR A 43 7.11 -16.48 -23.40
CA THR A 43 6.21 -16.39 -24.56
C THR A 43 5.91 -14.92 -24.88
N LYS A 44 5.67 -14.63 -26.16
CA LYS A 44 5.30 -13.28 -26.60
C LYS A 44 3.99 -12.80 -25.99
N GLU A 45 3.07 -13.72 -25.75
CA GLU A 45 1.78 -13.43 -25.10
C GLU A 45 1.99 -12.95 -23.67
N TRP A 46 2.94 -13.54 -22.94
CA TRP A 46 3.29 -13.10 -21.60
C TRP A 46 4.13 -11.80 -21.60
N GLU A 47 5.13 -11.71 -22.44
CA GLU A 47 5.95 -10.49 -22.60
C GLU A 47 5.05 -9.27 -22.86
N SER A 48 3.99 -9.43 -23.69
CA SER A 48 3.02 -8.37 -23.95
C SER A 48 2.27 -7.90 -22.69
N VAL A 49 2.02 -8.78 -21.71
CA VAL A 49 1.41 -8.41 -20.42
C VAL A 49 2.40 -7.62 -19.56
N MET A 50 3.67 -8.03 -19.54
CA MET A 50 4.71 -7.30 -18.80
C MET A 50 4.90 -5.89 -19.33
N ASP A 51 4.92 -5.73 -20.66
CA ASP A 51 5.07 -4.44 -21.32
C ASP A 51 3.85 -3.54 -21.07
N GLU A 52 2.64 -4.08 -21.20
CA GLU A 52 1.39 -3.39 -20.91
C GLU A 52 1.34 -2.93 -19.44
N CYS A 53 1.72 -3.83 -18.52
CA CYS A 53 1.71 -3.52 -17.09
C CYS A 53 2.68 -2.38 -16.78
N ARG A 54 3.92 -2.42 -17.29
CA ARG A 54 4.89 -1.32 -17.13
C ARG A 54 4.40 -0.01 -17.73
N ALA A 55 3.81 -0.07 -18.93
CA ALA A 55 3.25 1.11 -19.58
C ALA A 55 2.11 1.74 -18.75
N LEU A 56 1.22 0.93 -18.18
CA LEU A 56 0.15 1.40 -17.30
C LEU A 56 0.70 2.06 -16.03
N TRP A 57 1.72 1.50 -15.40
CA TRP A 57 2.38 2.12 -14.25
C TRP A 57 2.96 3.48 -14.62
N LYS A 58 3.70 3.56 -15.75
CA LYS A 58 4.30 4.81 -16.24
C LYS A 58 3.24 5.85 -16.56
N GLU A 59 2.16 5.46 -17.22
CA GLU A 59 1.06 6.35 -17.58
C GLU A 59 0.30 6.87 -16.35
N LEU A 60 -0.13 5.97 -15.46
CA LEU A 60 -0.99 6.30 -14.31
C LEU A 60 -0.30 7.16 -13.25
N LEU A 61 1.02 7.06 -13.11
CA LEU A 61 1.81 7.85 -12.15
C LEU A 61 2.73 8.87 -12.82
N HIS A 62 2.66 9.06 -14.15
CA HIS A 62 3.53 9.97 -14.90
C HIS A 62 5.02 9.75 -14.60
N ILE A 63 5.45 8.46 -14.56
CA ILE A 63 6.80 8.07 -14.17
C ILE A 63 7.81 8.56 -15.22
N PRO A 64 8.86 9.32 -14.83
CA PRO A 64 9.88 9.80 -15.77
C PRO A 64 10.71 8.64 -16.37
N GLU A 65 11.32 8.89 -17.54
CA GLU A 65 12.07 7.88 -18.32
C GLU A 65 13.37 7.40 -17.63
N ASP A 66 13.92 8.17 -16.70
CA ASP A 66 15.10 7.80 -15.92
C ASP A 66 14.79 6.84 -14.75
N TYR A 67 13.50 6.46 -14.60
CA TYR A 67 13.03 5.44 -13.66
C TYR A 67 12.74 4.12 -14.36
N GLU A 68 12.85 3.03 -13.58
CA GLU A 68 12.40 1.70 -13.99
C GLU A 68 11.34 1.18 -13.03
N VAL A 69 10.39 0.42 -13.59
CA VAL A 69 9.30 -0.24 -12.83
C VAL A 69 9.54 -1.74 -12.84
N LEU A 70 9.68 -2.32 -11.64
CA LEU A 70 9.97 -3.74 -11.46
C LEU A 70 8.82 -4.43 -10.71
N PHE A 71 8.59 -5.69 -11.06
CA PHE A 71 7.60 -6.58 -10.45
C PHE A 71 8.29 -7.83 -9.92
N LEU A 72 8.47 -7.92 -8.61
CA LEU A 72 9.25 -8.98 -7.95
C LEU A 72 8.43 -9.68 -6.88
N GLY A 73 8.92 -10.81 -6.38
CA GLY A 73 8.36 -11.50 -5.22
C GLY A 73 8.85 -10.90 -3.89
N GLY A 74 8.34 -11.43 -2.77
CA GLY A 74 8.82 -11.12 -1.42
C GLY A 74 8.09 -10.00 -0.68
N GLY A 75 7.17 -9.29 -1.33
CA GLY A 75 6.40 -8.20 -0.72
C GLY A 75 7.27 -7.04 -0.25
N ALA A 76 6.69 -6.11 0.51
CA ALA A 76 7.43 -4.97 1.08
C ALA A 76 8.56 -5.39 2.02
N SER A 77 8.47 -6.56 2.66
CA SER A 77 9.54 -7.06 3.55
C SER A 77 10.85 -7.31 2.81
N MET A 78 10.79 -7.80 1.55
CA MET A 78 11.97 -7.87 0.70
C MET A 78 12.42 -6.47 0.27
N GLY A 79 11.48 -5.54 0.08
CA GLY A 79 11.77 -4.13 -0.21
C GLY A 79 12.62 -3.47 0.88
N PHE A 80 12.35 -3.76 2.16
CA PHE A 80 13.19 -3.27 3.27
C PHE A 80 14.65 -3.65 3.09
N LEU A 81 14.90 -4.89 2.69
CA LEU A 81 16.25 -5.40 2.43
C LEU A 81 16.86 -4.81 1.15
N TYR A 82 16.09 -4.72 0.05
CA TYR A 82 16.56 -4.11 -1.20
C TYR A 82 17.02 -2.66 -0.99
N VAL A 83 16.27 -1.88 -0.22
CA VAL A 83 16.64 -0.49 0.11
C VAL A 83 18.01 -0.46 0.78
N ALA A 84 18.17 -1.17 1.88
CA ALA A 84 19.41 -1.13 2.63
C ALA A 84 20.60 -1.71 1.84
N MET A 85 20.40 -2.79 1.06
CA MET A 85 21.45 -3.39 0.23
C MET A 85 21.91 -2.48 -0.91
N ASN A 86 21.03 -1.73 -1.54
CA ASN A 86 21.34 -0.97 -2.75
C ASN A 86 21.67 0.52 -2.49
N PHE A 87 21.30 1.07 -1.32
CA PHE A 87 21.45 2.50 -1.05
C PHE A 87 22.24 2.85 0.21
N LEU A 88 22.40 1.95 1.19
CA LEU A 88 23.11 2.25 2.43
C LEU A 88 24.61 2.06 2.25
N GLU A 89 25.38 3.14 2.18
CA GLU A 89 26.85 3.11 2.18
C GLU A 89 27.40 3.55 3.53
N ASN A 90 27.04 4.74 4.01
CA ASN A 90 27.55 5.34 5.24
C ASN A 90 26.49 5.34 6.35
N LYS A 91 25.41 6.07 6.15
CA LYS A 91 24.31 6.17 7.12
C LYS A 91 22.98 6.52 6.48
N ALA A 92 21.90 6.03 7.08
CA ALA A 92 20.54 6.29 6.62
C ALA A 92 19.62 6.76 7.74
N GLY A 93 18.69 7.64 7.37
CA GLY A 93 17.63 8.12 8.24
C GLY A 93 16.29 7.44 7.96
N TYR A 94 15.52 7.22 9.02
CA TYR A 94 14.18 6.65 8.91
C TYR A 94 13.18 7.51 9.67
N LEU A 95 12.02 7.74 9.08
CA LEU A 95 10.87 8.30 9.80
C LEU A 95 10.07 7.13 10.37
N GLU A 96 10.19 6.89 11.69
CA GLU A 96 9.55 5.75 12.35
C GLU A 96 8.11 6.10 12.75
N THR A 97 7.18 5.84 11.84
CA THR A 97 5.75 6.16 11.99
C THR A 97 4.85 4.95 12.14
N GLY A 98 5.42 3.75 12.24
CA GLY A 98 4.66 2.51 12.39
C GLY A 98 5.52 1.26 12.36
N VAL A 99 4.86 0.10 12.49
CA VAL A 99 5.54 -1.21 12.47
C VAL A 99 6.27 -1.46 11.15
N GLY A 100 5.74 -1.01 10.01
CA GLY A 100 6.41 -1.12 8.71
C GLY A 100 7.76 -0.38 8.72
N ALA A 101 7.73 0.90 9.09
CA ALA A 101 8.94 1.73 9.20
C ALA A 101 9.94 1.14 10.21
N LYS A 102 9.46 0.67 11.37
CA LYS A 102 10.30 0.01 12.37
C LYS A 102 11.00 -1.26 11.85
N LYS A 103 10.29 -2.06 11.06
CA LYS A 103 10.87 -3.26 10.42
C LYS A 103 11.90 -2.88 9.35
N ALA A 104 11.61 -1.89 8.53
CA ALA A 104 12.55 -1.39 7.53
C ALA A 104 13.84 -0.87 8.18
N LEU A 105 13.71 -0.06 9.24
CA LEU A 105 14.86 0.41 10.03
C LEU A 105 15.68 -0.74 10.64
N LYS A 106 15.00 -1.80 11.12
CA LYS A 106 15.68 -2.98 11.66
C LYS A 106 16.56 -3.67 10.62
N GLU A 107 16.08 -3.85 9.39
CA GLU A 107 16.87 -4.44 8.30
C GLU A 107 18.10 -3.57 7.97
N ALA A 108 17.93 -2.25 7.88
CA ALA A 108 19.03 -1.33 7.64
C ALA A 108 20.10 -1.37 8.76
N LYS A 109 19.68 -1.43 10.04
CA LYS A 109 20.59 -1.58 11.19
C LYS A 109 21.41 -2.88 11.13
N GLY A 110 20.87 -3.93 10.51
CA GLY A 110 21.61 -5.18 10.29
C GLY A 110 22.72 -5.06 9.25
N LEU A 111 22.67 -4.05 8.38
CA LEU A 111 23.60 -3.84 7.27
C LEU A 111 24.54 -2.64 7.46
N GLY A 112 24.21 -1.71 8.35
CA GLY A 112 25.04 -0.52 8.56
C GLY A 112 24.45 0.46 9.56
N ASN A 113 24.94 1.70 9.52
CA ASN A 113 24.47 2.76 10.40
C ASN A 113 23.12 3.31 9.91
N ALA A 114 22.07 2.98 10.66
CA ALA A 114 20.74 3.51 10.41
C ALA A 114 20.03 3.88 11.71
N TYR A 115 19.27 4.98 11.70
CA TYR A 115 18.57 5.47 12.88
C TYR A 115 17.27 6.19 12.53
N ALA A 116 16.40 6.34 13.52
CA ALA A 116 15.20 7.15 13.36
C ALA A 116 15.57 8.65 13.50
N VAL A 117 15.29 9.44 12.47
CA VAL A 117 15.43 10.91 12.53
C VAL A 117 14.27 11.54 13.31
N ALA A 118 13.11 10.89 13.25
CA ALA A 118 11.95 11.19 14.09
C ALA A 118 11.09 9.94 14.27
N SER A 119 10.30 9.90 15.33
CA SER A 119 9.44 8.77 15.68
C SER A 119 8.18 9.25 16.39
N SER A 120 7.06 8.59 16.18
CA SER A 120 5.82 8.75 16.93
C SER A 120 5.49 7.52 17.79
N ALA A 121 6.48 6.68 18.08
CA ALA A 121 6.31 5.43 18.84
C ALA A 121 5.78 5.66 20.27
N GLU A 122 6.09 6.79 20.89
CA GLU A 122 5.68 7.15 22.25
C GLU A 122 4.17 7.28 22.40
N THR A 123 3.47 7.60 21.31
CA THR A 123 1.99 7.69 21.28
C THR A 123 1.35 6.57 20.49
N VAL A 124 2.07 5.44 20.31
CA VAL A 124 1.58 4.30 19.52
C VAL A 124 1.31 4.69 18.07
N TYR A 125 2.15 5.57 17.51
CA TYR A 125 2.11 6.00 16.10
C TYR A 125 0.79 6.62 15.64
N ASN A 126 0.17 7.41 16.50
CA ASN A 126 -1.13 8.04 16.18
C ASN A 126 -1.03 9.38 15.44
N TYR A 127 0.18 9.82 15.10
CA TYR A 127 0.44 11.04 14.32
C TYR A 127 1.69 10.88 13.43
N ILE A 128 1.85 11.79 12.48
CA ILE A 128 3.07 11.93 11.67
C ILE A 128 3.97 13.00 12.28
N PRO A 129 5.22 12.70 12.68
CA PRO A 129 6.15 13.70 13.21
C PRO A 129 6.35 14.86 12.24
N LYS A 130 6.37 16.08 12.78
CA LYS A 130 6.60 17.35 12.06
C LYS A 130 7.76 18.09 12.75
N ASN A 131 8.33 19.06 12.08
CA ASN A 131 9.38 19.92 12.65
C ASN A 131 10.64 19.15 13.09
N TYR A 132 11.04 18.13 12.32
CA TYR A 132 12.32 17.43 12.49
C TYR A 132 13.33 17.87 11.40
N GLU A 133 14.61 17.81 11.74
CA GLU A 133 15.68 18.09 10.80
C GLU A 133 16.10 16.81 10.06
N ILE A 134 16.34 16.92 8.75
CA ILE A 134 16.89 15.85 7.94
C ILE A 134 18.36 16.15 7.72
N PRO A 135 19.30 15.36 8.30
CA PRO A 135 20.72 15.57 8.08
C PRO A 135 21.09 15.43 6.59
N ALA A 136 21.81 16.41 6.06
CA ALA A 136 22.17 16.48 4.65
C ALA A 136 23.26 15.45 4.22
N ASP A 137 23.84 14.72 5.16
CA ASP A 137 24.89 13.73 4.96
C ASP A 137 24.38 12.28 5.05
N LEU A 138 23.05 12.07 4.97
CA LEU A 138 22.45 10.76 4.84
C LEU A 138 22.57 10.23 3.41
N ASP A 139 22.78 8.93 3.25
CA ASP A 139 22.68 8.27 1.94
C ASP A 139 21.23 8.30 1.44
N TYR A 140 20.28 8.22 2.34
CA TYR A 140 18.83 8.37 2.06
C TYR A 140 18.03 8.62 3.34
N LEU A 141 16.82 9.17 3.14
CA LEU A 141 15.73 9.15 4.11
C LEU A 141 14.67 8.14 3.67
N HIS A 142 14.26 7.26 4.57
CA HIS A 142 13.17 6.31 4.34
C HIS A 142 11.90 6.75 5.07
N ILE A 143 10.78 6.72 4.36
CA ILE A 143 9.44 6.97 4.91
C ILE A 143 8.48 5.83 4.60
N THR A 144 7.42 5.71 5.38
CA THR A 144 6.22 4.93 5.08
C THR A 144 5.08 5.90 4.90
N SER A 145 4.63 6.09 3.67
CA SER A 145 3.67 7.16 3.33
C SER A 145 2.31 6.95 3.98
N ASN A 146 1.85 5.71 4.11
CA ASN A 146 0.60 5.36 4.77
C ASN A 146 0.77 4.18 5.72
N ASN A 147 0.43 4.38 6.98
CA ASN A 147 0.57 3.40 8.05
C ASN A 147 -0.71 2.60 8.23
N THR A 148 -0.82 1.49 7.53
CA THR A 148 -2.00 0.60 7.46
C THR A 148 -2.55 0.18 8.83
N ILE A 149 -1.68 0.03 9.83
CA ILE A 149 -2.06 -0.47 11.17
C ILE A 149 -2.62 0.64 12.03
N TYR A 150 -2.08 1.85 11.89
CA TYR A 150 -2.35 2.97 12.79
C TYR A 150 -3.28 4.03 12.20
N GLY A 151 -3.49 3.98 10.88
CA GLY A 151 -4.39 4.89 10.19
C GLY A 151 -3.85 6.30 10.01
N THR A 152 -2.54 6.46 9.91
CA THR A 152 -1.88 7.74 9.63
C THR A 152 -1.28 7.76 8.23
N GLU A 153 -1.27 8.92 7.58
CA GLU A 153 -0.81 9.11 6.20
C GLU A 153 -0.06 10.43 6.04
N ILE A 154 0.98 10.41 5.20
CA ILE A 154 1.66 11.61 4.69
C ILE A 154 0.96 12.00 3.39
N HIS A 155 0.16 13.08 3.43
CA HIS A 155 -0.73 13.46 2.33
C HIS A 155 -0.03 14.17 1.17
N GLU A 156 1.15 14.74 1.41
CA GLU A 156 1.86 15.56 0.42
C GLU A 156 3.28 15.06 0.18
N ASP A 157 3.70 15.11 -1.07
CA ASP A 157 5.09 14.87 -1.42
C ASP A 157 5.92 16.10 -1.03
N PHE A 158 7.05 15.91 -0.37
CA PHE A 158 7.90 17.00 0.10
C PHE A 158 9.30 16.97 -0.50
N ASP A 159 9.97 18.11 -0.53
CA ASP A 159 11.34 18.22 -0.97
C ASP A 159 12.30 17.71 0.12
N CYS A 160 13.13 16.74 -0.23
CA CYS A 160 14.09 16.14 0.69
C CYS A 160 15.51 16.51 0.27
N PRO A 161 16.39 16.93 1.21
CA PRO A 161 17.77 17.30 0.88
C PRO A 161 18.66 16.10 0.51
N VAL A 162 18.17 14.88 0.71
CA VAL A 162 18.84 13.62 0.41
C VAL A 162 17.90 12.71 -0.39
N PRO A 163 18.39 11.64 -1.04
CA PRO A 163 17.51 10.68 -1.72
C PRO A 163 16.37 10.20 -0.82
N LEU A 164 15.12 10.41 -1.26
CA LEU A 164 13.92 9.99 -0.53
C LEU A 164 13.44 8.63 -1.02
N ILE A 165 13.23 7.70 -0.10
CA ILE A 165 12.71 6.35 -0.40
C ILE A 165 11.42 6.12 0.37
N ALA A 166 10.38 5.65 -0.30
CA ALA A 166 9.07 5.47 0.30
C ALA A 166 8.52 4.05 0.16
N ASP A 167 8.08 3.47 1.27
CA ASP A 167 7.13 2.36 1.27
C ASP A 167 5.72 2.93 1.07
N MET A 168 5.14 2.71 -0.12
CA MET A 168 3.79 3.12 -0.48
C MET A 168 2.85 1.92 -0.63
N SER A 169 3.07 0.84 0.10
CA SER A 169 2.28 -0.40 -0.03
C SER A 169 0.77 -0.19 0.07
N SER A 170 0.31 0.76 0.88
CA SER A 170 -1.12 0.92 1.16
C SER A 170 -1.76 2.17 0.58
N ASP A 171 -1.00 3.02 -0.10
CA ASP A 171 -1.50 4.25 -0.72
C ASP A 171 -1.02 4.50 -2.15
N ILE A 172 -0.17 3.64 -2.70
CA ILE A 172 0.18 3.73 -4.13
C ILE A 172 -1.06 3.74 -5.02
N MET A 173 -1.10 4.58 -6.04
CA MET A 173 -2.25 4.74 -6.95
C MET A 173 -3.56 5.23 -6.26
N SER A 174 -3.50 5.68 -5.01
CA SER A 174 -4.69 6.21 -4.31
C SER A 174 -4.83 7.73 -4.45
N ARG A 175 -3.72 8.40 -4.73
CA ARG A 175 -3.58 9.84 -4.96
C ARG A 175 -2.49 10.11 -5.99
N PRO A 176 -2.47 11.28 -6.63
CA PRO A 176 -1.33 11.72 -7.43
C PRO A 176 -0.04 11.78 -6.59
N VAL A 177 1.07 11.35 -7.19
CA VAL A 177 2.41 11.36 -6.58
C VAL A 177 3.40 11.94 -7.58
N ASP A 178 4.21 12.90 -7.16
CA ASP A 178 5.35 13.36 -7.93
C ASP A 178 6.53 12.41 -7.77
N VAL A 179 6.61 11.42 -8.65
CA VAL A 179 7.64 10.37 -8.61
C VAL A 179 9.05 10.96 -8.67
N SER A 180 9.23 12.14 -9.29
CA SER A 180 10.55 12.78 -9.42
C SER A 180 11.19 13.17 -8.08
N LYS A 181 10.40 13.29 -7.02
CA LYS A 181 10.87 13.58 -5.66
C LYS A 181 11.48 12.37 -4.95
N TYR A 182 11.34 11.17 -5.52
CA TYR A 182 11.74 9.93 -4.86
C TYR A 182 12.91 9.28 -5.60
N ALA A 183 13.88 8.78 -4.84
CA ALA A 183 14.92 7.89 -5.35
C ALA A 183 14.34 6.49 -5.64
N MET A 184 13.40 6.06 -4.81
CA MET A 184 12.69 4.79 -4.97
C MET A 184 11.34 4.85 -4.27
N ILE A 185 10.32 4.31 -4.93
CA ILE A 185 9.01 3.97 -4.33
C ILE A 185 8.85 2.46 -4.44
N TYR A 186 8.38 1.81 -3.38
CA TYR A 186 8.13 0.38 -3.42
C TYR A 186 6.94 -0.03 -2.55
N GLY A 187 6.49 -1.27 -2.71
CA GLY A 187 5.45 -1.81 -1.86
C GLY A 187 4.92 -3.16 -2.32
N GLY A 188 4.06 -3.75 -1.51
CA GLY A 188 3.31 -4.95 -1.87
C GLY A 188 2.02 -4.61 -2.60
N ALA A 189 1.73 -5.30 -3.70
CA ALA A 189 0.54 -5.04 -4.51
C ALA A 189 -0.79 -5.38 -3.80
N GLN A 190 -0.77 -6.29 -2.82
CA GLN A 190 -1.96 -6.90 -2.20
C GLN A 190 -2.85 -5.94 -1.41
N LYS A 191 -2.49 -4.67 -1.32
CA LYS A 191 -3.31 -3.67 -0.62
C LYS A 191 -4.15 -2.83 -1.57
N ASN A 192 -3.56 -2.25 -2.62
CA ASN A 192 -4.30 -1.31 -3.46
C ASN A 192 -4.27 -1.59 -4.97
N VAL A 193 -3.34 -2.37 -5.48
CA VAL A 193 -3.12 -2.50 -6.93
C VAL A 193 -3.13 -3.92 -7.48
N GLY A 194 -3.29 -4.94 -6.63
CA GLY A 194 -3.30 -6.31 -7.09
C GLY A 194 -3.45 -7.35 -5.99
N PRO A 195 -3.21 -8.63 -6.27
CA PRO A 195 -3.25 -9.72 -5.30
C PRO A 195 -1.94 -9.84 -4.52
N ALA A 196 -1.93 -10.72 -3.52
CA ALA A 196 -0.70 -11.16 -2.89
C ALA A 196 0.20 -11.92 -3.88
N GLY A 197 1.53 -11.82 -3.69
CA GLY A 197 2.53 -12.54 -4.47
C GLY A 197 3.44 -11.65 -5.30
N VAL A 198 3.05 -10.42 -5.61
CA VAL A 198 3.87 -9.45 -6.33
C VAL A 198 4.12 -8.20 -5.49
N ALA A 199 5.32 -7.67 -5.59
CA ALA A 199 5.74 -6.36 -5.09
C ALA A 199 6.19 -5.50 -6.27
N PHE A 200 5.94 -4.21 -6.18
CA PHE A 200 6.37 -3.23 -7.17
C PHE A 200 7.55 -2.40 -6.65
N TYR A 201 8.40 -1.96 -7.57
CA TYR A 201 9.53 -1.08 -7.29
C TYR A 201 9.62 -0.07 -8.43
N ILE A 202 9.59 1.21 -8.10
CA ILE A 202 9.84 2.33 -9.03
C ILE A 202 11.16 2.94 -8.58
N VAL A 203 12.20 2.80 -9.35
CA VAL A 203 13.55 3.15 -8.93
C VAL A 203 14.25 4.04 -9.95
N LYS A 204 14.90 5.09 -9.46
CA LYS A 204 15.73 5.98 -10.27
C LYS A 204 17.05 5.27 -10.61
N LYS A 205 17.27 5.00 -11.89
CA LYS A 205 18.36 4.11 -12.36
C LYS A 205 19.75 4.60 -12.01
N ASP A 206 20.02 5.89 -12.10
CA ASP A 206 21.33 6.49 -11.87
C ASP A 206 21.77 6.51 -10.40
N LEU A 207 20.88 6.22 -9.47
CA LEU A 207 21.18 6.13 -8.05
C LEU A 207 21.65 4.74 -7.61
N LEU A 208 21.55 3.73 -8.47
CA LEU A 208 22.01 2.37 -8.20
C LEU A 208 23.51 2.20 -8.47
N GLY A 209 24.13 1.20 -7.83
CA GLY A 209 25.56 0.89 -8.00
C GLY A 209 26.50 1.86 -7.30
N LYS A 210 26.04 2.59 -6.30
CA LYS A 210 26.84 3.56 -5.54
C LYS A 210 27.43 2.99 -4.24
N VAL A 211 26.93 1.83 -3.78
CA VAL A 211 27.46 1.18 -2.58
C VAL A 211 28.69 0.34 -2.91
N SER A 212 29.68 0.33 -2.03
CA SER A 212 30.94 -0.40 -2.20
C SER A 212 30.85 -1.88 -1.81
N ARG A 213 29.84 -2.25 -1.03
CA ARG A 213 29.64 -3.63 -0.58
C ARG A 213 29.31 -4.57 -1.74
N TYR A 214 29.66 -5.85 -1.58
CA TYR A 214 29.15 -6.90 -2.45
C TYR A 214 27.63 -7.06 -2.22
N ILE A 215 26.89 -6.97 -3.33
CA ILE A 215 25.45 -7.25 -3.33
C ILE A 215 25.23 -8.60 -4.03
N PRO A 216 24.64 -9.60 -3.35
CA PRO A 216 24.26 -10.86 -4.01
C PRO A 216 23.37 -10.59 -5.24
N THR A 217 23.55 -11.36 -6.31
CA THR A 217 22.90 -11.14 -7.61
C THR A 217 21.39 -10.87 -7.50
N MET A 218 20.68 -11.67 -6.70
CA MET A 218 19.22 -11.52 -6.53
C MET A 218 18.81 -10.32 -5.67
N LEU A 219 19.74 -9.70 -4.94
CA LEU A 219 19.50 -8.51 -4.13
C LEU A 219 19.97 -7.21 -4.82
N ASP A 220 20.63 -7.32 -5.96
CA ASP A 220 21.01 -6.17 -6.78
C ASP A 220 19.85 -5.79 -7.72
N LEU A 221 19.28 -4.62 -7.52
CA LEU A 221 18.16 -4.14 -8.33
C LEU A 221 18.54 -3.99 -9.83
N ARG A 222 19.82 -3.77 -10.13
CA ARG A 222 20.32 -3.72 -11.52
C ARG A 222 20.14 -5.06 -12.25
N THR A 223 20.27 -6.18 -11.54
CA THR A 223 19.98 -7.52 -12.09
C THR A 223 18.55 -7.60 -12.60
N HIS A 224 17.60 -7.09 -11.83
CA HIS A 224 16.19 -7.13 -12.16
C HIS A 224 15.81 -6.10 -13.23
N ILE A 225 16.50 -4.95 -13.28
CA ILE A 225 16.35 -3.98 -14.37
C ILE A 225 16.82 -4.60 -15.69
N ASN A 226 18.04 -5.16 -15.70
CA ASN A 226 18.60 -5.78 -16.92
C ASN A 226 17.81 -7.01 -17.40
N GLY A 227 17.19 -7.71 -16.47
CA GLY A 227 16.30 -8.85 -16.76
C GLY A 227 14.84 -8.48 -16.92
N GLU A 228 14.48 -7.18 -16.93
CA GLU A 228 13.09 -6.69 -17.10
C GLU A 228 12.09 -7.38 -16.16
N SER A 229 12.48 -7.59 -14.89
CA SER A 229 11.75 -8.36 -13.87
C SER A 229 11.61 -9.87 -14.17
N MET A 230 12.29 -10.38 -15.19
CA MET A 230 12.26 -11.78 -15.65
C MET A 230 13.63 -12.44 -15.62
N PHE A 231 14.54 -11.96 -14.77
CA PHE A 231 15.82 -12.64 -14.52
C PHE A 231 15.60 -14.08 -14.04
N ASN A 232 14.64 -14.27 -13.14
CA ASN A 232 14.04 -15.56 -12.78
C ASN A 232 12.53 -15.52 -13.10
N THR A 233 11.84 -16.63 -12.97
CA THR A 233 10.40 -16.72 -13.22
C THR A 233 9.63 -15.73 -12.33
N PRO A 234 8.91 -14.77 -12.91
CA PRO A 234 8.12 -13.80 -12.17
C PRO A 234 6.83 -14.44 -11.62
N PRO A 235 6.16 -13.82 -10.67
CA PRO A 235 4.85 -14.26 -10.17
C PRO A 235 3.74 -13.99 -11.20
N VAL A 236 3.71 -14.79 -12.26
CA VAL A 236 2.92 -14.61 -13.49
C VAL A 236 1.46 -14.26 -13.19
N PHE A 237 0.76 -15.10 -12.43
CA PHE A 237 -0.66 -14.89 -12.16
C PHE A 237 -0.92 -13.59 -11.37
N ALA A 238 -0.08 -13.31 -10.37
CA ALA A 238 -0.24 -12.10 -9.57
C ALA A 238 -0.01 -10.82 -10.41
N ILE A 239 0.97 -10.83 -11.30
CA ILE A 239 1.22 -9.71 -12.24
C ILE A 239 0.05 -9.56 -13.21
N TYR A 240 -0.50 -10.67 -13.73
CA TYR A 240 -1.66 -10.61 -14.61
C TYR A 240 -2.86 -9.92 -13.92
N VAL A 241 -3.19 -10.33 -12.70
CA VAL A 241 -4.30 -9.72 -11.94
C VAL A 241 -4.01 -8.26 -11.59
N MET A 242 -2.76 -7.91 -11.28
CA MET A 242 -2.34 -6.52 -11.08
C MET A 242 -2.55 -5.71 -12.38
N ASN A 243 -2.16 -6.24 -13.53
CA ASN A 243 -2.38 -5.57 -14.83
C ASN A 243 -3.87 -5.30 -15.08
N GLU A 244 -4.74 -6.28 -14.83
CA GLU A 244 -6.18 -6.11 -14.98
C GLU A 244 -6.77 -5.09 -13.98
N THR A 245 -6.21 -5.03 -12.77
CA THR A 245 -6.58 -4.01 -11.76
C THR A 245 -6.21 -2.60 -12.24
N LEU A 246 -5.03 -2.43 -12.86
CA LEU A 246 -4.59 -1.14 -13.39
C LEU A 246 -5.39 -0.70 -14.63
N LYS A 247 -5.80 -1.65 -15.49
CA LYS A 247 -6.73 -1.36 -16.58
C LYS A 247 -8.04 -0.81 -16.06
N TRP A 248 -8.61 -1.47 -15.06
CA TRP A 248 -9.81 -0.98 -14.39
C TRP A 248 -9.58 0.44 -13.82
N LEU A 249 -8.46 0.70 -13.15
CA LEU A 249 -8.15 2.03 -12.61
C LEU A 249 -8.09 3.08 -13.71
N LYS A 250 -7.46 2.77 -14.84
CA LYS A 250 -7.43 3.66 -16.02
C LYS A 250 -8.84 3.95 -16.55
N GLU A 251 -9.71 2.94 -16.62
CA GLU A 251 -11.12 3.08 -17.05
C GLU A 251 -11.94 3.92 -16.05
N GLN A 252 -11.56 3.95 -14.76
CA GLN A 252 -12.16 4.83 -13.75
C GLN A 252 -11.72 6.32 -13.89
N GLY A 253 -10.90 6.64 -14.87
CA GLY A 253 -10.35 7.98 -15.09
C GLY A 253 -8.97 8.21 -14.46
N GLY A 254 -8.28 7.14 -14.05
CA GLY A 254 -6.92 7.19 -13.52
C GLY A 254 -6.85 7.61 -12.06
N VAL A 255 -5.64 7.96 -11.63
CA VAL A 255 -5.33 8.23 -10.22
C VAL A 255 -6.00 9.50 -9.71
N GLU A 256 -6.10 10.54 -10.54
CA GLU A 256 -6.77 11.79 -10.19
C GLU A 256 -8.26 11.59 -9.89
N ALA A 257 -8.95 10.83 -10.74
CA ALA A 257 -10.37 10.55 -10.55
C ALA A 257 -10.63 9.67 -9.33
N ILE A 258 -9.85 8.61 -9.15
CA ILE A 258 -10.03 7.71 -7.99
C ILE A 258 -9.66 8.42 -6.67
N TYR A 259 -8.74 9.37 -6.68
CA TYR A 259 -8.42 10.18 -5.50
C TYR A 259 -9.64 10.96 -4.99
N GLU A 260 -10.42 11.56 -5.90
CA GLU A 260 -11.66 12.24 -5.52
C GLU A 260 -12.68 11.29 -4.88
N VAL A 261 -12.77 10.06 -5.38
CA VAL A 261 -13.62 9.02 -4.78
C VAL A 261 -13.07 8.59 -3.41
N ASN A 262 -11.77 8.42 -3.26
CA ASN A 262 -11.13 8.02 -2.01
C ASN A 262 -11.34 9.07 -0.92
N LYS A 263 -11.21 10.36 -1.25
CA LYS A 263 -11.50 11.47 -0.31
C LYS A 263 -12.95 11.41 0.18
N LYS A 264 -13.90 11.24 -0.72
CA LYS A 264 -15.33 11.12 -0.37
C LYS A 264 -15.62 9.94 0.54
N LYS A 265 -15.01 8.78 0.28
CA LYS A 265 -15.14 7.58 1.12
C LYS A 265 -14.60 7.84 2.53
N ALA A 266 -13.41 8.43 2.63
CA ALA A 266 -12.78 8.74 3.91
C ALA A 266 -13.59 9.78 4.69
N GLU A 267 -14.01 10.87 4.04
CA GLU A 267 -14.85 11.91 4.64
C GLU A 267 -16.16 11.34 5.18
N LEU A 268 -16.84 10.50 4.42
CA LEU A 268 -18.09 9.86 4.82
C LEU A 268 -17.92 9.04 6.11
N LEU A 269 -16.86 8.25 6.21
CA LEU A 269 -16.64 7.39 7.38
C LEU A 269 -16.12 8.19 8.59
N TYR A 270 -15.19 9.12 8.40
CA TYR A 270 -14.69 9.95 9.49
C TYR A 270 -15.76 10.88 10.04
N ALA A 271 -16.63 11.44 9.21
CA ALA A 271 -17.76 12.25 9.67
C ALA A 271 -18.69 11.46 10.61
N GLU A 272 -18.92 10.20 10.32
CA GLU A 272 -19.71 9.33 11.21
C GLU A 272 -18.97 9.00 12.51
N ILE A 273 -17.69 8.67 12.44
CA ILE A 273 -16.87 8.40 13.63
C ILE A 273 -16.86 9.60 14.57
N ASP A 274 -16.68 10.81 14.02
CA ASP A 274 -16.60 12.04 14.82
C ASP A 274 -17.97 12.49 15.37
N ARG A 275 -19.06 12.18 14.67
CA ARG A 275 -20.43 12.48 15.09
C ARG A 275 -20.95 11.49 16.16
N ASN A 276 -20.61 10.22 16.02
CA ASN A 276 -21.20 9.14 16.79
C ASN A 276 -20.55 9.02 18.18
N PRO A 277 -21.30 9.20 19.27
CA PRO A 277 -20.72 9.21 20.62
C PRO A 277 -20.12 7.86 21.06
N LEU A 278 -20.47 6.77 20.38
CA LEU A 278 -19.95 5.43 20.69
C LEU A 278 -18.53 5.18 20.17
N PHE A 279 -18.04 5.98 19.21
CA PHE A 279 -16.80 5.74 18.52
C PHE A 279 -15.82 6.91 18.63
N LYS A 280 -14.52 6.59 18.44
CA LYS A 280 -13.43 7.59 18.44
C LYS A 280 -12.36 7.16 17.43
N GLY A 281 -11.94 8.10 16.56
CA GLY A 281 -10.78 7.92 15.71
C GLY A 281 -9.48 7.85 16.52
N THR A 282 -8.53 7.02 16.09
CA THR A 282 -7.26 6.82 16.80
C THR A 282 -6.15 7.74 16.31
N ALA A 283 -6.16 8.15 15.04
CA ALA A 283 -5.17 9.03 14.46
C ALA A 283 -5.49 10.51 14.68
N ALA A 284 -4.44 11.33 14.79
CA ALA A 284 -4.57 12.79 14.76
C ALA A 284 -5.31 13.24 13.50
N VAL A 285 -6.22 14.18 13.62
CA VAL A 285 -7.16 14.54 12.54
C VAL A 285 -6.45 14.93 11.25
N GLU A 286 -5.38 15.73 11.36
CA GLU A 286 -4.58 16.18 10.22
C GLU A 286 -3.76 15.09 9.54
N ASP A 287 -3.55 13.96 10.21
CA ASP A 287 -2.73 12.84 9.72
C ASP A 287 -3.56 11.60 9.40
N ARG A 288 -4.89 11.69 9.40
CA ARG A 288 -5.80 10.57 9.14
C ARG A 288 -5.61 10.01 7.74
N SER A 289 -5.45 8.70 7.66
CA SER A 289 -5.37 7.97 6.37
C SER A 289 -6.69 7.99 5.62
N ILE A 290 -6.63 8.23 4.31
CA ILE A 290 -7.79 8.06 3.41
C ILE A 290 -7.98 6.60 2.95
N MET A 291 -7.01 5.72 3.29
CA MET A 291 -7.02 4.31 2.89
C MET A 291 -7.37 3.36 4.04
N ASN A 292 -6.88 3.63 5.26
CA ASN A 292 -7.06 2.76 6.41
C ASN A 292 -7.61 3.57 7.58
N VAL A 293 -8.92 3.51 7.76
CA VAL A 293 -9.63 4.24 8.81
C VAL A 293 -9.62 3.41 10.09
N CYS A 294 -8.85 3.86 11.09
CA CYS A 294 -8.73 3.21 12.39
C CYS A 294 -9.55 3.92 13.44
N PHE A 295 -10.35 3.19 14.22
CA PHE A 295 -11.19 3.73 15.26
C PHE A 295 -11.44 2.70 16.37
N VAL A 296 -11.85 3.17 17.53
CA VAL A 296 -12.15 2.36 18.73
C VAL A 296 -13.52 2.75 19.29
N MET A 297 -14.01 1.99 20.25
CA MET A 297 -15.12 2.49 21.08
C MET A 297 -14.67 3.71 21.88
N ALA A 298 -15.54 4.69 22.01
CA ALA A 298 -15.27 5.86 22.85
C ALA A 298 -15.19 5.50 24.33
N GLU A 299 -14.60 6.38 25.13
CA GLU A 299 -14.48 6.21 26.58
C GLU A 299 -15.84 5.99 27.24
N GLY A 300 -15.95 4.94 28.04
CA GLY A 300 -17.19 4.50 28.68
C GLY A 300 -18.03 3.51 27.88
N TYR A 301 -17.67 3.23 26.62
CA TYR A 301 -18.37 2.30 25.75
C TYR A 301 -17.51 1.08 25.33
N GLU A 302 -16.33 0.90 25.92
CA GLU A 302 -15.38 -0.15 25.53
C GLU A 302 -15.96 -1.56 25.64
N ASN A 303 -16.89 -1.76 26.55
CA ASN A 303 -17.62 -3.02 26.74
C ASN A 303 -18.51 -3.41 25.54
N LEU A 304 -18.84 -2.46 24.67
CA LEU A 304 -19.65 -2.71 23.46
C LEU A 304 -18.83 -3.22 22.26
N GLN A 305 -17.50 -3.29 22.36
CA GLN A 305 -16.64 -3.65 21.22
C GLN A 305 -17.02 -4.98 20.59
N ASP A 306 -17.16 -6.04 21.39
CA ASP A 306 -17.48 -7.37 20.87
C ASP A 306 -18.91 -7.44 20.33
N GLU A 307 -19.83 -6.71 20.94
CA GLU A 307 -21.22 -6.61 20.49
C GLU A 307 -21.30 -5.90 19.13
N PHE A 308 -20.59 -4.77 18.96
CA PHE A 308 -20.51 -4.09 17.65
C PHE A 308 -19.86 -4.98 16.59
N MET A 309 -18.79 -5.73 16.92
CA MET A 309 -18.18 -6.68 16.01
C MET A 309 -19.16 -7.75 15.53
N ALA A 310 -19.94 -8.31 16.44
CA ALA A 310 -20.96 -9.32 16.11
C ALA A 310 -22.09 -8.71 15.26
N TYR A 311 -22.56 -7.51 15.63
CA TYR A 311 -23.59 -6.77 14.91
C TYR A 311 -23.14 -6.44 13.47
N ALA A 312 -21.97 -5.85 13.29
CA ALA A 312 -21.42 -5.50 11.99
C ALA A 312 -21.23 -6.75 11.11
N LYS A 313 -20.74 -7.85 11.67
CA LYS A 313 -20.63 -9.13 10.95
C LYS A 313 -22.01 -9.63 10.50
N ALA A 314 -23.03 -9.55 11.34
CA ALA A 314 -24.41 -9.89 10.98
C ALA A 314 -24.98 -8.99 9.87
N GLN A 315 -24.49 -7.75 9.77
CA GLN A 315 -24.82 -6.82 8.67
C GLN A 315 -23.98 -7.02 7.40
N GLY A 316 -23.08 -8.03 7.37
CA GLY A 316 -22.27 -8.36 6.18
C GLY A 316 -20.90 -7.68 6.14
N MET A 317 -20.52 -6.94 7.19
CA MET A 317 -19.19 -6.33 7.27
C MET A 317 -18.13 -7.41 7.58
N THR A 318 -17.08 -7.51 6.79
CA THR A 318 -15.96 -8.42 7.04
C THR A 318 -14.64 -7.65 7.03
N GLY A 319 -13.67 -8.14 7.82
CA GLY A 319 -12.32 -7.57 7.87
C GLY A 319 -12.19 -6.27 8.65
N ILE A 320 -13.21 -5.86 9.44
CA ILE A 320 -13.18 -4.59 10.20
C ILE A 320 -12.46 -4.69 11.56
N LYS A 321 -12.03 -5.87 11.98
CA LYS A 321 -11.28 -6.00 13.24
C LYS A 321 -9.94 -5.26 13.14
N GLY A 322 -9.67 -4.40 14.11
CA GLY A 322 -8.41 -3.66 14.23
C GLY A 322 -7.22 -4.58 14.47
N HIS A 323 -6.02 -4.06 14.16
CA HIS A 323 -4.79 -4.80 14.43
C HIS A 323 -4.56 -4.91 15.95
N ARG A 324 -4.02 -6.06 16.41
CA ARG A 324 -3.77 -6.35 17.84
C ARG A 324 -2.96 -5.26 18.58
N SER A 325 -2.16 -4.49 17.86
CA SER A 325 -1.36 -3.39 18.44
C SER A 325 -2.17 -2.15 18.78
N VAL A 326 -3.34 -1.95 18.15
CA VAL A 326 -4.22 -0.79 18.32
C VAL A 326 -5.53 -1.19 18.99
N GLY A 327 -6.01 -2.40 18.70
CA GLY A 327 -7.33 -2.84 19.09
C GLY A 327 -8.43 -2.26 18.21
N GLY A 328 -9.66 -2.28 18.69
CA GLY A 328 -10.81 -1.69 18.03
C GLY A 328 -11.06 -2.19 16.62
N PHE A 329 -11.22 -1.24 15.71
CA PHE A 329 -11.67 -1.46 14.35
C PHE A 329 -10.75 -0.79 13.33
N ARG A 330 -10.71 -1.38 12.12
CA ARG A 330 -10.04 -0.78 10.97
C ARG A 330 -10.82 -1.11 9.71
N ALA A 331 -11.32 -0.10 9.03
CA ALA A 331 -11.90 -0.23 7.71
C ALA A 331 -10.85 0.16 6.67
N SER A 332 -10.42 -0.80 5.84
CA SER A 332 -9.53 -0.54 4.71
C SER A 332 -10.41 -0.27 3.48
N ILE A 333 -10.41 0.99 3.04
CA ILE A 333 -11.31 1.51 2.00
C ILE A 333 -10.54 1.82 0.71
N TYR A 334 -9.68 0.88 0.30
CA TYR A 334 -8.84 1.00 -0.90
C TYR A 334 -9.61 1.34 -2.17
N ASN A 335 -8.90 1.57 -3.27
CA ASN A 335 -9.50 1.98 -4.54
C ASN A 335 -10.69 1.12 -4.96
N ALA A 336 -10.57 -0.20 -4.88
CA ALA A 336 -11.62 -1.14 -5.30
C ALA A 336 -12.75 -1.33 -4.26
N CYS A 337 -12.64 -0.74 -3.06
CA CYS A 337 -13.73 -0.74 -2.09
C CYS A 337 -14.83 0.22 -2.56
N PRO A 338 -16.04 -0.24 -2.87
CA PRO A 338 -17.12 0.63 -3.33
C PRO A 338 -17.57 1.61 -2.25
N ILE A 339 -17.94 2.84 -2.64
CA ILE A 339 -18.46 3.84 -1.69
C ILE A 339 -19.74 3.35 -1.00
N GLU A 340 -20.54 2.52 -1.67
CA GLU A 340 -21.73 1.88 -1.09
C GLU A 340 -21.39 0.95 0.07
N SER A 341 -20.20 0.34 0.07
CA SER A 341 -19.72 -0.46 1.20
C SER A 341 -19.38 0.44 2.40
N VAL A 342 -18.78 1.59 2.16
CA VAL A 342 -18.50 2.58 3.21
C VAL A 342 -19.81 3.14 3.77
N GLN A 343 -20.78 3.46 2.91
CA GLN A 343 -22.12 3.89 3.35
C GLN A 343 -22.79 2.82 4.21
N ALA A 344 -22.73 1.56 3.81
CA ALA A 344 -23.31 0.46 4.58
C ALA A 344 -22.67 0.33 5.99
N LEU A 345 -21.36 0.57 6.12
CA LEU A 345 -20.70 0.60 7.43
C LEU A 345 -21.18 1.81 8.26
N VAL A 346 -21.31 2.98 7.65
CA VAL A 346 -21.85 4.18 8.31
C VAL A 346 -23.27 3.95 8.81
N ASP A 347 -24.13 3.35 7.99
CA ASP A 347 -25.50 3.04 8.36
C ASP A 347 -25.53 2.01 9.51
N CYS A 348 -24.69 0.99 9.46
CA CYS A 348 -24.50 0.01 10.53
C CYS A 348 -24.11 0.67 11.86
N MET A 349 -23.19 1.66 11.83
CA MET A 349 -22.77 2.41 13.02
C MET A 349 -23.92 3.25 13.60
N LYS A 350 -24.71 3.91 12.74
CA LYS A 350 -25.88 4.71 13.15
C LYS A 350 -26.97 3.83 13.77
N GLU A 351 -27.27 2.70 13.16
CA GLU A 351 -28.26 1.75 13.69
C GLU A 351 -27.83 1.19 15.04
N PHE A 352 -26.56 0.86 15.20
CA PHE A 352 -26.01 0.38 16.46
C PHE A 352 -26.09 1.47 17.55
N GLU A 353 -25.80 2.73 17.24
CA GLU A 353 -25.98 3.86 18.16
C GLU A 353 -27.43 3.96 18.64
N GLN A 354 -28.42 3.82 17.76
CA GLN A 354 -29.84 3.92 18.13
C GLN A 354 -30.28 2.84 19.11
N GLN A 355 -29.64 1.67 19.09
CA GLN A 355 -29.93 0.55 19.99
C GLN A 355 -29.30 0.73 21.39
N HIS A 356 -28.37 1.70 21.53
CA HIS A 356 -27.59 1.92 22.74
C HIS A 356 -27.75 3.35 23.32
N LYS A 357 -28.81 4.05 22.90
CA LYS A 357 -29.22 5.36 23.47
C LYS A 357 -30.02 5.22 24.74
#